data_d0a2703aac38950a8ecf7a911d9b778e
#
_entry.id   d0a2703aac38950a8ecf7a911d9b778e
#
_cell.length_a   1.000
_cell.length_b   1.000
_cell.length_c   1.000
_cell.angle_alpha   90.00
_cell.angle_beta   90.00
_cell.angle_gamma   90.00
#
_symmetry.space_group_name_H-M   'P 1'
#
loop_
_entity.id
_entity.type
_entity.pdbx_description
1 polymer ?
#
loop_
_entity_poly.entity_id
_entity_poly.type
_entity_poly.pdbx_seq_one_letter_code
_entity_poly.pdbx_strand_id
1 'polypeptide(L)'
;MGLLTLSAVAAASVPRALAPAMGGLWEVSRSATGHNPTRICVASPELLANFEHRQQRCTRKVVSDAGTDALISYNCAGGGFGQSKMTLITPRTLRIDTQGISDNLPFHYQLHARRIGNC
;
A
#
# COMPACT_ATOMS: atom_id res chain seq x y z
N MET A 1 41.19 -12.58 -10.70
CA MET A 1 40.58 -11.61 -9.80
C MET A 1 39.12 -11.47 -10.20
N GLY A 2 38.19 -12.09 -9.45
CA GLY A 2 36.75 -11.99 -9.68
C GLY A 2 36.20 -10.73 -9.03
N LEU A 3 35.69 -9.82 -9.84
CA LEU A 3 34.85 -8.73 -9.39
C LEU A 3 33.49 -9.32 -9.04
N LEU A 4 33.23 -9.48 -7.74
CA LEU A 4 31.90 -9.76 -7.23
C LEU A 4 31.08 -8.46 -7.34
N THR A 5 30.30 -8.35 -8.42
CA THR A 5 29.26 -7.35 -8.48
C THR A 5 28.11 -7.84 -7.60
N LEU A 6 28.04 -7.33 -6.39
CA LEU A 6 26.84 -7.40 -5.59
C LEU A 6 25.79 -6.53 -6.28
N SER A 7 24.91 -7.15 -7.05
CA SER A 7 23.68 -6.49 -7.44
C SER A 7 22.83 -6.33 -6.18
N ALA A 8 22.87 -5.15 -5.60
CA ALA A 8 21.91 -4.79 -4.57
C ALA A 8 20.53 -4.77 -5.22
N VAL A 9 19.69 -5.77 -4.88
CA VAL A 9 18.26 -5.68 -5.14
C VAL A 9 17.79 -4.52 -4.27
N ALA A 10 17.55 -3.36 -4.90
CA ALA A 10 16.94 -2.24 -4.20
C ALA A 10 15.55 -2.71 -3.73
N ALA A 11 15.42 -2.95 -2.42
CA ALA A 11 14.10 -3.07 -1.82
C ALA A 11 13.30 -1.83 -2.22
N ALA A 12 12.06 -2.00 -2.67
CA ALA A 12 11.18 -0.88 -2.96
C ALA A 12 11.14 0.01 -1.73
N SER A 13 11.73 1.20 -1.82
CA SER A 13 11.78 2.14 -0.72
C SER A 13 10.40 2.69 -0.44
N VAL A 14 10.11 2.97 0.82
CA VAL A 14 8.88 3.66 1.24
C VAL A 14 8.84 5.02 0.51
N PRO A 15 7.72 5.39 -0.14
CA PRO A 15 7.57 6.71 -0.73
C PRO A 15 7.80 7.81 0.32
N ARG A 16 8.42 8.91 -0.09
CA ARG A 16 8.67 10.05 0.80
C ARG A 16 7.39 10.58 1.43
N ALA A 17 6.33 10.63 0.65
CA ALA A 17 5.02 11.09 1.12
C ALA A 17 4.51 10.27 2.31
N LEU A 18 4.89 9.00 2.41
CA LEU A 18 4.46 8.08 3.46
C LEU A 18 5.53 7.85 4.53
N ALA A 19 6.70 8.48 4.42
CA ALA A 19 7.82 8.25 5.33
C ALA A 19 7.48 8.44 6.83
N PRO A 20 6.62 9.38 7.23
CA PRO A 20 6.23 9.52 8.64
C PRO A 20 5.38 8.36 9.17
N ALA A 21 4.74 7.57 8.30
CA ALA A 21 3.95 6.42 8.71
C ALA A 21 4.84 5.19 8.88
N MET A 22 4.50 4.36 9.86
CA MET A 22 5.25 3.15 10.18
C MET A 22 4.47 1.89 9.80
N GLY A 23 5.19 0.80 9.55
CA GLY A 23 4.60 -0.51 9.55
C GLY A 23 4.01 -0.87 10.91
N GLY A 24 3.26 -1.94 10.96
CA GLY A 24 2.61 -2.42 12.17
C GLY A 24 1.21 -2.96 11.90
N LEU A 25 0.39 -2.94 12.93
CA LEU A 25 -1.00 -3.38 12.85
C LEU A 25 -1.87 -2.17 12.49
N TRP A 26 -2.59 -2.32 11.37
CA TRP A 26 -3.47 -1.28 10.84
C TRP A 26 -4.90 -1.78 10.77
N GLU A 27 -5.85 -0.92 11.10
CA GLU A 27 -7.27 -1.11 10.80
C GLU A 27 -7.61 -0.39 9.52
N VAL A 28 -8.22 -1.11 8.57
CA VAL A 28 -8.57 -0.58 7.26
C VAL A 28 -10.08 -0.74 7.05
N SER A 29 -10.76 0.35 6.74
CA SER A 29 -12.20 0.39 6.58
C SER A 29 -12.60 1.20 5.36
N ARG A 30 -13.72 0.84 4.73
CA ARG A 30 -14.35 1.66 3.68
C ARG A 30 -15.09 2.86 4.27
N SER A 31 -15.35 2.85 5.57
CA SER A 31 -16.04 3.93 6.26
C SER A 31 -15.06 4.88 6.91
N ALA A 32 -15.28 6.18 6.76
CA ALA A 32 -14.49 7.22 7.44
C ALA A 32 -14.59 7.12 8.97
N THR A 33 -15.65 6.52 9.49
CA THR A 33 -15.86 6.32 10.92
C THR A 33 -15.31 4.98 11.44
N GLY A 34 -14.70 4.17 10.57
CA GLY A 34 -14.05 2.92 10.96
C GLY A 34 -14.98 1.72 11.14
N HIS A 35 -16.16 1.73 10.48
CA HIS A 35 -17.08 0.59 10.52
C HIS A 35 -16.48 -0.63 9.82
N ASN A 36 -16.71 -1.82 10.40
CA ASN A 36 -16.30 -3.12 9.87
C ASN A 36 -14.84 -3.14 9.42
N PRO A 37 -13.87 -2.77 10.26
CA PRO A 37 -12.50 -2.69 9.86
C PRO A 37 -11.91 -4.08 9.64
N THR A 38 -10.99 -4.17 8.68
CA THR A 38 -10.08 -5.30 8.53
C THR A 38 -8.78 -4.95 9.20
N ARG A 39 -8.28 -5.82 10.07
CA ARG A 39 -6.97 -5.67 10.71
C ARG A 39 -5.93 -6.39 9.89
N ILE A 40 -4.85 -5.70 9.58
CA ILE A 40 -3.77 -6.23 8.78
C ILE A 40 -2.41 -5.77 9.30
N CYS A 41 -1.47 -6.71 9.42
CA CYS A 41 -0.08 -6.41 9.73
C CYS A 41 0.68 -6.16 8.45
N VAL A 42 1.35 -5.02 8.36
CA VAL A 42 2.20 -4.67 7.22
C VAL A 42 3.58 -4.24 7.71
N ALA A 43 4.61 -4.68 7.01
CA ALA A 43 5.99 -4.30 7.32
C ALA A 43 6.24 -2.81 7.06
N SER A 44 5.49 -2.22 6.11
CA SER A 44 5.57 -0.80 5.79
C SER A 44 4.24 -0.34 5.17
N PRO A 45 3.90 0.96 5.26
CA PRO A 45 2.57 1.46 4.91
C PRO A 45 2.21 1.32 3.43
N GLU A 46 3.18 1.35 2.52
CA GLU A 46 2.90 1.23 1.08
C GLU A 46 2.35 -0.14 0.69
N LEU A 47 2.49 -1.13 1.55
CA LEU A 47 1.90 -2.46 1.32
C LEU A 47 0.37 -2.43 1.36
N LEU A 48 -0.22 -1.38 1.92
CA LEU A 48 -1.68 -1.20 1.91
C LEU A 48 -2.21 -0.80 0.52
N ALA A 49 -1.33 -0.46 -0.43
CA ALA A 49 -1.74 -0.09 -1.79
C ALA A 49 -2.49 -1.21 -2.50
N ASN A 50 -2.13 -2.46 -2.27
CA ASN A 50 -2.79 -3.61 -2.88
C ASN A 50 -3.77 -4.31 -1.94
N PHE A 51 -4.46 -3.55 -1.11
CA PHE A 51 -5.40 -4.09 -0.12
C PHE A 51 -6.48 -4.99 -0.73
N GLU A 52 -7.03 -4.64 -1.90
CA GLU A 52 -8.01 -5.47 -2.61
C GLU A 52 -7.45 -6.87 -2.93
N HIS A 53 -6.14 -6.95 -3.19
CA HIS A 53 -5.44 -8.17 -3.54
C HIS A 53 -4.48 -8.62 -2.44
N ARG A 54 -4.78 -8.35 -1.18
CA ARG A 54 -3.88 -8.60 -0.05
C ARG A 54 -3.52 -10.08 0.17
N GLN A 55 -4.28 -10.99 -0.42
CA GLN A 55 -4.02 -12.43 -0.34
C GLN A 55 -3.15 -12.94 -1.51
N GLN A 56 -2.78 -12.06 -2.43
CA GLN A 56 -1.95 -12.39 -3.58
C GLN A 56 -0.55 -11.82 -3.42
N ARG A 57 0.38 -12.39 -4.18
CA ARG A 57 1.71 -11.81 -4.34
C ARG A 57 1.64 -10.71 -5.40
N CYS A 58 1.98 -9.50 -5.00
CA CYS A 58 1.94 -8.35 -5.89
C CYS A 58 3.29 -7.66 -5.92
N THR A 59 3.64 -7.15 -7.11
CA THR A 59 4.75 -6.22 -7.28
C THR A 59 4.19 -4.81 -7.34
N ARG A 60 4.88 -3.85 -6.75
CA ARG A 60 4.46 -2.45 -6.67
C ARG A 60 5.47 -1.54 -7.32
N LYS A 61 4.97 -0.47 -7.93
CA LYS A 61 5.79 0.59 -8.52
C LYS A 61 5.26 1.94 -8.05
N VAL A 62 6.14 2.78 -7.54
CA VAL A 62 5.80 4.17 -7.20
C VAL A 62 5.75 4.96 -8.50
N VAL A 63 4.57 5.44 -8.86
CA VAL A 63 4.34 6.22 -10.09
C VAL A 63 4.61 7.70 -9.83
N SER A 64 4.17 8.22 -8.69
CA SER A 64 4.46 9.58 -8.26
C SER A 64 4.53 9.64 -6.74
N ASP A 65 5.29 10.61 -6.24
CA ASP A 65 5.61 10.73 -4.83
C ASP A 65 5.89 12.22 -4.55
N ALA A 66 4.88 12.94 -4.10
CA ALA A 66 4.98 14.38 -3.89
C ALA A 66 4.10 14.84 -2.73
N GLY A 67 4.63 15.71 -1.88
CA GLY A 67 3.90 16.25 -0.74
C GLY A 67 3.46 15.14 0.22
N THR A 68 2.14 14.99 0.38
CA THR A 68 1.53 13.96 1.23
C THR A 68 0.89 12.82 0.43
N ASP A 69 1.05 12.82 -0.90
CA ASP A 69 0.44 11.84 -1.79
C ASP A 69 1.48 10.95 -2.47
N ALA A 70 1.26 9.66 -2.46
CA ALA A 70 2.00 8.71 -3.26
C ALA A 70 1.03 7.94 -4.14
N LEU A 71 1.33 7.84 -5.43
CA LEU A 71 0.58 7.04 -6.38
C LEU A 71 1.35 5.76 -6.65
N ILE A 72 0.74 4.62 -6.34
CA ILE A 72 1.37 3.31 -6.44
C ILE A 72 0.55 2.43 -7.37
N SER A 73 1.18 1.90 -8.41
CA SER A 73 0.57 0.87 -9.23
C SER A 73 1.06 -0.51 -8.79
N TYR A 74 0.23 -1.53 -8.96
CA TYR A 74 0.60 -2.88 -8.59
C TYR A 74 0.03 -3.91 -9.55
N ASN A 75 0.75 -5.03 -9.67
CA ASN A 75 0.35 -6.21 -10.43
C ASN A 75 0.52 -7.43 -9.55
N CYS A 76 -0.42 -8.35 -9.62
CA CYS A 76 -0.46 -9.54 -8.79
C CYS A 76 -0.34 -10.82 -9.62
N ALA A 77 0.26 -11.85 -9.04
CA ALA A 77 0.51 -13.12 -9.71
C ALA A 77 -0.78 -13.83 -10.16
N GLY A 78 -1.89 -13.60 -9.46
CA GLY A 78 -3.20 -14.16 -9.80
C GLY A 78 -3.98 -13.41 -10.88
N GLY A 79 -3.37 -12.41 -11.53
CA GLY A 79 -3.98 -11.63 -12.61
C GLY A 79 -4.65 -10.33 -12.18
N GLY A 80 -4.76 -10.06 -10.87
CA GLY A 80 -5.26 -8.80 -10.37
C GLY A 80 -4.23 -7.68 -10.53
N PHE A 81 -4.70 -6.46 -10.73
CA PHE A 81 -3.85 -5.27 -10.78
C PHE A 81 -4.64 -4.05 -10.38
N GLY A 82 -3.94 -3.00 -10.03
CA GLY A 82 -4.61 -1.76 -9.65
C GLY A 82 -3.65 -0.61 -9.45
N GLN A 83 -4.23 0.48 -9.00
CA GLN A 83 -3.53 1.71 -8.72
C GLN A 83 -4.16 2.35 -7.49
N SER A 84 -3.32 2.78 -6.56
CA SER A 84 -3.78 3.38 -5.31
C SER A 84 -3.09 4.71 -5.08
N LYS A 85 -3.89 5.75 -4.85
CA LYS A 85 -3.39 7.02 -4.35
C LYS A 85 -3.46 7.00 -2.83
N MET A 86 -2.31 7.07 -2.20
CA MET A 86 -2.19 7.03 -0.74
C MET A 86 -1.87 8.41 -0.23
N THR A 87 -2.74 8.95 0.63
CA THR A 87 -2.59 10.26 1.22
C THR A 87 -2.29 10.14 2.71
N LEU A 88 -1.18 10.72 3.14
CA LEU A 88 -0.83 10.80 4.56
C LEU A 88 -1.67 11.91 5.21
N ILE A 89 -2.57 11.54 6.11
CA ILE A 89 -3.37 12.48 6.88
C ILE A 89 -2.64 12.83 8.19
N THR A 90 -2.19 11.81 8.91
CA THR A 90 -1.30 11.89 10.06
C THR A 90 -0.32 10.74 9.99
N PRO A 91 0.75 10.70 10.81
CA PRO A 91 1.65 9.54 10.84
C PRO A 91 0.94 8.20 11.15
N ARG A 92 -0.28 8.25 11.67
CA ARG A 92 -1.05 7.06 12.02
C ARG A 92 -2.33 6.90 11.20
N THR A 93 -2.57 7.74 10.20
CA THR A 93 -3.82 7.75 9.44
C THR A 93 -3.52 7.96 7.96
N LEU A 94 -4.00 7.06 7.13
CA LEU A 94 -3.90 7.15 5.68
C LEU A 94 -5.28 7.10 5.06
N ARG A 95 -5.45 7.85 3.97
CA ARG A 95 -6.57 7.68 3.05
C ARG A 95 -6.04 7.03 1.78
N ILE A 96 -6.75 6.05 1.26
CA ILE A 96 -6.34 5.29 0.10
C ILE A 96 -7.48 5.29 -0.91
N ASP A 97 -7.26 5.92 -2.07
CA ASP A 97 -8.17 5.83 -3.21
C ASP A 97 -7.62 4.74 -4.12
N THR A 98 -8.32 3.62 -4.23
CA THR A 98 -7.86 2.44 -4.95
C THR A 98 -8.81 2.06 -6.06
N GLN A 99 -8.25 1.64 -7.19
CA GLN A 99 -8.99 1.19 -8.35
C GLN A 99 -8.20 0.15 -9.12
N GLY A 100 -8.88 -0.68 -9.87
CA GLY A 100 -8.23 -1.69 -10.68
C GLY A 100 -9.19 -2.77 -11.15
N ILE A 101 -8.63 -3.96 -11.36
CA ILE A 101 -9.37 -5.15 -11.79
C ILE A 101 -9.18 -6.25 -10.75
N SER A 102 -10.29 -6.82 -10.29
CA SER A 102 -10.34 -7.95 -9.37
C SER A 102 -11.34 -8.96 -9.90
N ASP A 103 -10.93 -10.22 -10.10
CA ASP A 103 -11.76 -11.29 -10.67
C ASP A 103 -12.41 -10.89 -11.99
N ASN A 104 -11.65 -10.24 -12.88
CA ASN A 104 -12.08 -9.72 -14.18
C ASN A 104 -13.12 -8.60 -14.11
N LEU A 105 -13.38 -8.04 -12.93
CA LEU A 105 -14.33 -6.95 -12.73
C LEU A 105 -13.61 -5.69 -12.25
N PRO A 106 -14.02 -4.50 -12.71
CA PRO A 106 -13.45 -3.26 -12.22
C PRO A 106 -13.90 -3.00 -10.78
N PHE A 107 -12.99 -2.42 -9.99
CA PHE A 107 -13.30 -1.92 -8.65
C PHE A 107 -12.77 -0.50 -8.48
N HIS A 108 -13.45 0.27 -7.66
CA HIS A 108 -13.01 1.60 -7.25
C HIS A 108 -13.67 1.92 -5.92
N TYR A 109 -12.84 2.16 -4.89
CA TYR A 109 -13.34 2.60 -3.59
C TYR A 109 -12.28 3.33 -2.80
N GLN A 110 -12.71 3.97 -1.72
CA GLN A 110 -11.84 4.67 -0.80
C GLN A 110 -11.69 3.89 0.51
N LEU A 111 -10.47 3.84 1.02
CA LEU A 111 -10.17 3.23 2.30
C LEU A 111 -9.65 4.27 3.27
N HIS A 112 -9.96 4.04 4.55
CA HIS A 112 -9.46 4.79 5.68
C HIS A 112 -8.66 3.83 6.55
N ALA A 113 -7.37 4.08 6.71
CA ALA A 113 -6.46 3.20 7.43
C ALA A 113 -5.92 3.91 8.66
N ARG A 114 -5.90 3.21 9.80
CA ARG A 114 -5.39 3.72 11.05
C ARG A 114 -4.46 2.70 11.70
N ARG A 115 -3.24 3.15 12.06
CA ARG A 115 -2.31 2.31 12.79
C ARG A 115 -2.74 2.22 14.26
N ILE A 116 -2.90 1.00 14.75
CA ILE A 116 -3.35 0.74 16.12
C ILE A 116 -2.28 0.15 17.03
N GLY A 117 -1.14 -0.21 16.50
CA GLY A 117 -0.05 -0.75 17.30
C GLY A 117 0.98 -1.52 16.49
N ASN A 118 1.78 -2.31 17.19
CA ASN A 118 2.70 -3.25 16.58
C ASN A 118 1.97 -4.57 16.27
N CYS A 119 2.54 -5.32 15.36
CA CYS A 119 2.02 -6.67 15.07
C CYS A 119 2.24 -7.65 16.20
#